data_48365cd3d5afc49ee4b723c228252740
#
_entry.id   48365cd3d5afc49ee4b723c228252740
#
_cell.length_a   1.000
_cell.length_b   1.000
_cell.length_c   1.000
_cell.angle_alpha   90.00
_cell.angle_beta   90.00
_cell.angle_gamma   90.00
#
_symmetry.space_group_name_H-M   'P 1'
#
loop_
_entity.id
_entity.type
_entity.pdbx_description
1 polymer ?
#
loop_
_entity_poly.entity_id
_entity_poly.type
_entity_poly.pdbx_seq_one_letter_code
_entity_poly.pdbx_strand_id
1 'polypeptide(L)'
;MDLERDYDFWLLDLDGTLVDVEWSYTREVFDRVGDRLGREFTDREADIIWNGLTGSRDHQLREWGVDPTAFWEAFHEEEDPLVRAEQTYLHEDAAFVADLEVPVGLVTHCQEFLAEPVLDTVGIRDWFDAQLCCTEETGWKPDPTPVQSVMSELGVAHNGHQGVLAGDGANDVGAAWNAGLDAIHVERVGHERRGQCVLGDYRVRSFDELS
;
A
#
# COMPACT_ATOMS: atom_id res chain seq x y z
N MET A 1 -5.42 -20.59 12.39
CA MET A 1 -3.99 -20.41 12.73
C MET A 1 -3.94 -19.02 13.33
N ASP A 2 -3.54 -18.89 14.57
CA ASP A 2 -3.58 -17.59 15.29
C ASP A 2 -2.31 -16.81 14.95
N LEU A 3 -2.23 -16.33 13.70
CA LEU A 3 -1.06 -15.62 13.19
C LEU A 3 -0.83 -14.28 13.90
N GLU A 4 -1.86 -13.70 14.52
CA GLU A 4 -1.73 -12.45 15.26
C GLU A 4 -0.76 -12.59 16.44
N ARG A 5 -0.59 -13.81 16.98
CA ARG A 5 0.26 -14.12 18.14
C ARG A 5 1.62 -14.72 17.79
N ASP A 6 1.84 -15.03 16.51
CA ASP A 6 3.05 -15.73 16.08
C ASP A 6 4.22 -14.78 15.78
N TYR A 7 3.97 -13.46 15.70
CA TYR A 7 4.97 -12.45 15.34
C TYR A 7 5.31 -11.50 16.49
N ASP A 8 6.58 -11.13 16.57
CA ASP A 8 7.10 -10.15 17.55
C ASP A 8 6.79 -8.71 17.14
N PHE A 9 6.48 -8.44 15.86
CA PHE A 9 6.08 -7.14 15.34
C PHE A 9 5.37 -7.29 13.98
N TRP A 10 4.60 -6.28 13.62
CA TRP A 10 3.87 -6.20 12.35
C TRP A 10 4.26 -4.97 11.57
N LEU A 11 4.43 -5.12 10.27
CA LEU A 11 4.50 -4.03 9.32
C LEU A 11 3.33 -4.11 8.35
N LEU A 12 2.79 -2.96 7.98
CA LEU A 12 1.58 -2.87 7.17
C LEU A 12 1.79 -1.86 6.04
N ASP A 13 1.27 -2.17 4.86
CA ASP A 13 1.02 -1.18 3.83
C ASP A 13 -0.32 -0.47 4.10
N LEU A 14 -0.57 0.67 3.45
CA LEU A 14 -1.77 1.49 3.65
C LEU A 14 -2.83 1.23 2.58
N ASP A 15 -2.58 1.74 1.36
CA ASP A 15 -3.54 1.75 0.27
C ASP A 15 -3.74 0.35 -0.34
N GLY A 16 -5.00 -0.08 -0.47
CA GLY A 16 -5.33 -1.43 -0.93
C GLY A 16 -5.11 -2.51 0.13
N THR A 17 -4.68 -2.14 1.34
CA THR A 17 -4.40 -3.05 2.44
C THR A 17 -5.29 -2.74 3.64
N LEU A 18 -5.09 -1.61 4.30
CA LEU A 18 -5.89 -1.14 5.42
C LEU A 18 -7.04 -0.25 4.96
N VAL A 19 -6.79 0.59 3.97
CA VAL A 19 -7.75 1.54 3.42
C VAL A 19 -7.89 1.38 1.92
N ASP A 20 -9.00 1.88 1.39
CA ASP A 20 -9.19 2.09 -0.04
C ASP A 20 -10.02 3.35 -0.26
N VAL A 21 -10.19 3.79 -1.51
CA VAL A 21 -10.96 4.98 -1.84
C VAL A 21 -12.21 4.64 -2.63
N GLU A 22 -13.19 5.52 -2.55
CA GLU A 22 -14.35 5.45 -3.43
C GLU A 22 -13.91 5.54 -4.91
N TRP A 23 -14.43 4.65 -5.74
CA TRP A 23 -14.09 4.59 -7.17
C TRP A 23 -14.34 5.92 -7.90
N SER A 24 -15.32 6.70 -7.46
CA SER A 24 -15.60 8.03 -8.01
C SER A 24 -14.42 8.97 -7.88
N TYR A 25 -13.70 8.94 -6.75
CA TYR A 25 -12.49 9.72 -6.55
C TYR A 25 -11.39 9.31 -7.55
N THR A 26 -11.12 8.01 -7.64
CA THR A 26 -10.15 7.49 -8.62
C THR A 26 -10.45 7.98 -10.03
N ARG A 27 -11.72 7.90 -10.45
CA ARG A 27 -12.15 8.38 -11.77
C ARG A 27 -11.89 9.88 -11.96
N GLU A 28 -12.26 10.69 -10.99
CA GLU A 28 -12.05 12.14 -11.06
C GLU A 28 -10.57 12.50 -11.17
N VAL A 29 -9.68 11.83 -10.44
CA VAL A 29 -8.23 12.05 -10.55
C VAL A 29 -7.75 11.67 -11.96
N PHE A 30 -8.13 10.50 -12.48
CA PHE A 30 -7.73 10.07 -13.83
C PHE A 30 -8.30 10.96 -14.93
N ASP A 31 -9.49 11.53 -14.77
CA ASP A 31 -10.07 12.47 -15.72
C ASP A 31 -9.23 13.77 -15.77
N ARG A 32 -8.88 14.34 -14.59
CA ARG A 32 -8.03 15.52 -14.52
C ARG A 32 -6.61 15.28 -15.06
N VAL A 33 -5.99 14.15 -14.72
CA VAL A 33 -4.68 13.74 -15.27
C VAL A 33 -4.77 13.58 -16.78
N GLY A 34 -5.86 12.98 -17.27
CA GLY A 34 -6.12 12.82 -18.70
C GLY A 34 -6.20 14.15 -19.43
N ASP A 35 -6.94 15.11 -18.89
CA ASP A 35 -7.06 16.46 -19.43
C ASP A 35 -5.68 17.15 -19.54
N ARG A 36 -4.81 17.00 -18.51
CA ARG A 36 -3.44 17.57 -18.53
C ARG A 36 -2.55 16.93 -19.58
N LEU A 37 -2.66 15.62 -19.75
CA LEU A 37 -1.83 14.86 -20.69
C LEU A 37 -2.40 14.81 -22.12
N GLY A 38 -3.60 15.39 -22.33
CA GLY A 38 -4.28 15.37 -23.62
C GLY A 38 -4.71 13.96 -24.03
N ARG A 39 -5.06 13.11 -23.07
CA ARG A 39 -5.46 11.71 -23.27
C ARG A 39 -6.60 11.32 -22.34
N GLU A 40 -7.58 10.58 -22.85
CA GLU A 40 -8.58 9.92 -22.01
C GLU A 40 -8.04 8.59 -21.48
N PHE A 41 -8.29 8.31 -20.19
CA PHE A 41 -8.08 7.01 -19.57
C PHE A 41 -9.43 6.31 -19.40
N THR A 42 -9.53 5.08 -19.90
CA THR A 42 -10.70 4.24 -19.67
C THR A 42 -10.78 3.78 -18.20
N ASP A 43 -11.97 3.37 -17.74
CA ASP A 43 -12.14 2.78 -16.39
C ASP A 43 -11.19 1.61 -16.15
N ARG A 44 -10.97 0.79 -17.18
CA ARG A 44 -10.06 -0.35 -17.08
C ARG A 44 -8.59 0.08 -16.94
N GLU A 45 -8.16 1.12 -17.64
CA GLU A 45 -6.80 1.67 -17.51
C GLU A 45 -6.59 2.32 -16.14
N ALA A 46 -7.58 3.08 -15.65
CA ALA A 46 -7.56 3.64 -14.32
C ALA A 46 -7.46 2.54 -13.25
N ASP A 47 -8.29 1.50 -13.34
CA ASP A 47 -8.28 0.34 -12.45
C ASP A 47 -6.91 -0.38 -12.45
N ILE A 48 -6.32 -0.58 -13.62
CA ILE A 48 -5.01 -1.23 -13.77
C ILE A 48 -3.91 -0.43 -13.06
N ILE A 49 -3.87 0.88 -13.26
CA ILE A 49 -2.83 1.73 -12.66
C ILE A 49 -3.09 1.92 -11.17
N TRP A 50 -4.32 2.23 -10.78
CA TRP A 50 -4.65 2.44 -9.36
C TRP A 50 -4.29 1.22 -8.51
N ASN A 51 -4.78 0.06 -8.88
CA ASN A 51 -4.59 -1.18 -8.13
C ASN A 51 -3.33 -2.00 -8.53
N GLY A 52 -2.49 -1.49 -9.42
CA GLY A 52 -1.26 -2.20 -9.82
C GLY A 52 -1.50 -3.59 -10.41
N LEU A 53 -2.58 -3.79 -11.17
CA LEU A 53 -3.09 -5.11 -11.54
C LEU A 53 -2.18 -5.91 -12.50
N THR A 54 -1.28 -5.24 -13.22
CA THR A 54 -0.38 -5.86 -14.20
C THR A 54 1.10 -5.85 -13.78
N GLY A 55 1.39 -5.45 -12.54
CA GLY A 55 2.75 -5.33 -12.02
C GLY A 55 3.29 -3.91 -12.10
N SER A 56 4.40 -3.68 -12.80
CA SER A 56 4.99 -2.35 -12.88
C SER A 56 4.07 -1.36 -13.58
N ARG A 57 3.54 -0.40 -12.82
CA ARG A 57 2.71 0.71 -13.32
C ARG A 57 3.43 1.51 -14.41
N ASP A 58 4.72 1.80 -14.20
CA ASP A 58 5.57 2.52 -15.17
C ASP A 58 5.73 1.77 -16.48
N HIS A 59 5.93 0.45 -16.41
CA HIS A 59 6.00 -0.37 -17.62
C HIS A 59 4.67 -0.31 -18.39
N GLN A 60 3.57 -0.44 -17.68
CA GLN A 60 2.24 -0.39 -18.28
C GLN A 60 1.93 0.97 -18.93
N LEU A 61 2.31 2.07 -18.28
CA LEU A 61 2.18 3.43 -18.85
C LEU A 61 2.99 3.56 -20.15
N ARG A 62 4.24 3.08 -20.17
CA ARG A 62 5.07 3.09 -21.40
C ARG A 62 4.47 2.28 -22.53
N GLU A 63 3.90 1.10 -22.25
CA GLU A 63 3.21 0.29 -23.25
C GLU A 63 2.00 1.00 -23.86
N TRP A 64 1.37 1.91 -23.11
CA TRP A 64 0.30 2.76 -23.62
C TRP A 64 0.78 4.06 -24.28
N GLY A 65 2.10 4.25 -24.38
CA GLY A 65 2.71 5.46 -24.95
C GLY A 65 2.63 6.68 -24.04
N VAL A 66 2.45 6.47 -22.72
CA VAL A 66 2.42 7.51 -21.70
C VAL A 66 3.80 7.57 -21.03
N ASP A 67 4.37 8.78 -20.91
CA ASP A 67 5.58 8.98 -20.12
C ASP A 67 5.24 8.85 -18.63
N PRO A 68 5.84 7.88 -17.90
CA PRO A 68 5.55 7.70 -16.48
C PRO A 68 5.90 8.92 -15.62
N THR A 69 6.97 9.62 -15.93
CA THR A 69 7.37 10.82 -15.17
C THR A 69 6.29 11.90 -15.27
N ALA A 70 5.88 12.22 -16.49
CA ALA A 70 4.83 13.21 -16.72
C ALA A 70 3.48 12.76 -16.12
N PHE A 71 3.20 11.45 -16.15
CA PHE A 71 1.99 10.90 -15.52
C PHE A 71 1.99 11.09 -14.02
N TRP A 72 3.05 10.69 -13.32
CA TRP A 72 3.10 10.79 -11.86
C TRP A 72 3.20 12.24 -11.36
N GLU A 73 3.86 13.12 -12.09
CA GLU A 73 3.84 14.56 -11.80
C GLU A 73 2.41 15.11 -11.88
N ALA A 74 1.71 14.85 -12.99
CA ALA A 74 0.31 15.26 -13.14
C ALA A 74 -0.60 14.62 -12.09
N PHE A 75 -0.39 13.34 -11.79
CA PHE A 75 -1.19 12.58 -10.84
C PHE A 75 -1.12 13.19 -9.44
N HIS A 76 0.08 13.42 -8.92
CA HIS A 76 0.26 13.99 -7.58
C HIS A 76 -0.18 15.46 -7.49
N GLU A 77 -0.13 16.23 -8.59
CA GLU A 77 -0.64 17.58 -8.62
C GLU A 77 -2.17 17.67 -8.65
N GLU A 78 -2.84 16.63 -9.16
CA GLU A 78 -4.31 16.55 -9.23
C GLU A 78 -4.93 15.89 -7.99
N GLU A 79 -4.16 15.28 -7.12
CA GLU A 79 -4.66 14.75 -5.86
C GLU A 79 -4.78 15.86 -4.81
N ASP A 80 -6.00 16.11 -4.35
CA ASP A 80 -6.28 16.99 -3.21
C ASP A 80 -6.27 16.14 -1.92
N PRO A 81 -5.38 16.42 -0.95
CA PRO A 81 -5.23 15.59 0.25
C PRO A 81 -6.48 15.54 1.12
N LEU A 82 -7.27 16.61 1.18
CA LEU A 82 -8.50 16.62 2.01
C LEU A 82 -9.61 15.84 1.32
N VAL A 83 -9.78 16.03 0.01
CA VAL A 83 -10.75 15.26 -0.78
C VAL A 83 -10.35 13.77 -0.78
N ARG A 84 -9.06 13.46 -0.92
CA ARG A 84 -8.54 12.10 -0.81
C ARG A 84 -8.94 11.48 0.53
N ALA A 85 -8.69 12.17 1.64
CA ALA A 85 -9.01 11.69 2.98
C ALA A 85 -10.52 11.49 3.20
N GLU A 86 -11.35 12.42 2.73
CA GLU A 86 -12.82 12.31 2.81
C GLU A 86 -13.40 11.15 1.99
N GLN A 87 -12.75 10.78 0.90
CA GLN A 87 -13.17 9.68 0.02
C GLN A 87 -12.49 8.34 0.37
N THR A 88 -11.62 8.32 1.39
CA THR A 88 -10.97 7.10 1.88
C THR A 88 -11.83 6.43 2.95
N TYR A 89 -11.94 5.11 2.86
CA TYR A 89 -12.57 4.28 3.89
C TYR A 89 -11.61 3.23 4.43
N LEU A 90 -11.79 2.90 5.70
CA LEU A 90 -11.08 1.82 6.39
C LEU A 90 -11.79 0.49 6.10
N HIS A 91 -11.05 -0.56 5.78
CA HIS A 91 -11.60 -1.91 5.73
C HIS A 91 -11.98 -2.37 7.13
N GLU A 92 -13.18 -2.95 7.28
CA GLU A 92 -13.71 -3.36 8.61
C GLU A 92 -12.78 -4.35 9.32
N ASP A 93 -12.17 -5.26 8.57
CA ASP A 93 -11.24 -6.27 9.06
C ASP A 93 -9.85 -5.72 9.45
N ALA A 94 -9.55 -4.47 9.13
CA ALA A 94 -8.30 -3.82 9.55
C ALA A 94 -8.30 -3.46 11.05
N ALA A 95 -9.46 -3.49 11.71
CA ALA A 95 -9.58 -3.10 13.12
C ALA A 95 -8.74 -3.97 14.07
N PHE A 96 -8.35 -5.20 13.68
CA PHE A 96 -7.49 -6.06 14.47
C PHE A 96 -6.14 -5.41 14.81
N VAL A 97 -5.66 -4.48 13.97
CA VAL A 97 -4.38 -3.78 14.16
C VAL A 97 -4.37 -2.99 15.48
N ALA A 98 -5.52 -2.41 15.85
CA ALA A 98 -5.65 -1.67 17.10
C ALA A 98 -5.54 -2.55 18.36
N ASP A 99 -5.76 -3.87 18.21
CA ASP A 99 -5.73 -4.84 19.31
C ASP A 99 -4.38 -5.59 19.39
N LEU A 100 -3.43 -5.32 18.48
CA LEU A 100 -2.09 -5.91 18.53
C LEU A 100 -1.32 -5.40 19.75
N GLU A 101 -0.79 -6.33 20.54
CA GLU A 101 0.03 -6.02 21.74
C GLU A 101 1.54 -5.98 21.43
N VAL A 102 1.91 -5.99 20.15
CA VAL A 102 3.29 -5.95 19.65
C VAL A 102 3.54 -4.67 18.86
N PRO A 103 4.81 -4.25 18.65
CA PRO A 103 5.11 -3.07 17.83
C PRO A 103 4.52 -3.16 16.42
N VAL A 104 3.91 -2.07 15.97
CA VAL A 104 3.30 -1.97 14.64
C VAL A 104 3.91 -0.81 13.85
N GLY A 105 4.31 -1.07 12.62
CA GLY A 105 4.83 -0.05 11.71
C GLY A 105 4.07 0.05 10.40
N LEU A 106 4.03 1.26 9.83
CA LEU A 106 3.48 1.54 8.51
C LEU A 106 4.61 1.78 7.52
N VAL A 107 4.55 1.10 6.35
CA VAL A 107 5.49 1.32 5.23
C VAL A 107 4.68 1.44 3.95
N THR A 108 4.47 2.65 3.46
CA THR A 108 3.58 2.89 2.32
C THR A 108 4.25 3.62 1.15
N HIS A 109 3.76 3.38 -0.06
CA HIS A 109 4.08 4.18 -1.25
C HIS A 109 3.25 5.46 -1.34
N CYS A 110 2.24 5.64 -0.48
CA CYS A 110 1.47 6.87 -0.43
C CYS A 110 2.37 8.05 -0.06
N GLN A 111 2.20 9.16 -0.75
CA GLN A 111 2.94 10.38 -0.45
C GLN A 111 2.53 10.92 0.92
N GLU A 112 3.48 11.44 1.70
CA GLU A 112 3.24 11.91 3.07
C GLU A 112 2.10 12.94 3.15
N PHE A 113 2.04 13.89 2.19
CA PHE A 113 0.99 14.92 2.18
C PHE A 113 -0.43 14.36 1.95
N LEU A 114 -0.55 13.14 1.42
CA LEU A 114 -1.81 12.39 1.26
C LEU A 114 -2.05 11.44 2.45
N ALA A 115 -1.02 10.71 2.87
CA ALA A 115 -1.12 9.71 3.92
C ALA A 115 -1.51 10.33 5.27
N GLU A 116 -0.90 11.48 5.63
CA GLU A 116 -1.16 12.16 6.89
C GLU A 116 -2.64 12.51 7.11
N PRO A 117 -3.32 13.22 6.17
CA PRO A 117 -4.75 13.50 6.30
C PRO A 117 -5.63 12.25 6.28
N VAL A 118 -5.24 11.21 5.53
CA VAL A 118 -5.95 9.93 5.49
C VAL A 118 -5.93 9.29 6.88
N LEU A 119 -4.74 9.11 7.47
CA LEU A 119 -4.58 8.49 8.80
C LEU A 119 -5.39 9.22 9.88
N ASP A 120 -5.42 10.55 9.83
CA ASP A 120 -6.20 11.37 10.75
C ASP A 120 -7.71 11.20 10.54
N THR A 121 -8.16 11.22 9.27
CA THR A 121 -9.59 11.18 8.94
C THR A 121 -10.21 9.82 9.25
N VAL A 122 -9.50 8.73 8.93
CA VAL A 122 -9.99 7.38 9.24
C VAL A 122 -9.68 6.97 10.69
N GLY A 123 -8.90 7.76 11.44
CA GLY A 123 -8.68 7.61 12.88
C GLY A 123 -7.72 6.46 13.26
N ILE A 124 -6.75 6.14 12.41
CA ILE A 124 -5.82 5.02 12.63
C ILE A 124 -4.37 5.45 12.88
N ARG A 125 -4.09 6.74 12.96
CA ARG A 125 -2.73 7.24 13.17
C ARG A 125 -2.06 6.62 14.40
N ASP A 126 -2.79 6.50 15.50
CA ASP A 126 -2.30 6.01 16.77
C ASP A 126 -2.13 4.47 16.81
N TRP A 127 -2.43 3.77 15.69
CA TRP A 127 -2.19 2.33 15.59
C TRP A 127 -0.72 1.99 15.34
N PHE A 128 0.08 2.96 14.90
CA PHE A 128 1.46 2.74 14.46
C PHE A 128 2.47 3.40 15.40
N ASP A 129 3.43 2.61 15.86
CA ASP A 129 4.57 3.08 16.65
C ASP A 129 5.65 3.73 15.78
N ALA A 130 5.70 3.40 14.48
CA ALA A 130 6.58 4.00 13.48
C ALA A 130 5.91 4.05 12.11
N GLN A 131 6.20 5.10 11.32
CA GLN A 131 5.58 5.29 9.99
C GLN A 131 6.61 5.78 8.98
N LEU A 132 6.54 5.26 7.75
CA LEU A 132 7.38 5.70 6.65
C LEU A 132 6.60 5.74 5.34
N CYS A 133 6.51 6.94 4.76
CA CYS A 133 6.13 7.12 3.37
C CYS A 133 7.38 7.01 2.49
N CYS A 134 7.37 6.08 1.54
CA CYS A 134 8.50 5.84 0.64
C CYS A 134 8.78 7.07 -0.25
N THR A 135 10.06 7.36 -0.43
CA THR A 135 10.56 8.46 -1.27
C THR A 135 11.79 8.02 -2.05
N GLU A 136 12.29 8.86 -2.95
CA GLU A 136 13.58 8.62 -3.64
C GLU A 136 14.75 8.45 -2.65
N GLU A 137 14.70 9.10 -1.49
CA GLU A 137 15.76 9.02 -0.48
C GLU A 137 15.67 7.76 0.37
N THR A 138 14.45 7.34 0.71
CA THR A 138 14.21 6.17 1.56
C THR A 138 14.14 4.87 0.78
N GLY A 139 13.96 4.94 -0.54
CA GLY A 139 13.73 3.80 -1.43
C GLY A 139 12.25 3.43 -1.53
N TRP A 140 11.95 2.58 -2.51
CA TRP A 140 10.60 2.11 -2.83
C TRP A 140 10.53 0.59 -2.68
N LYS A 141 9.47 0.05 -2.09
CA LYS A 141 9.22 -1.40 -2.11
C LYS A 141 9.26 -1.90 -3.57
N PRO A 142 9.94 -3.00 -3.92
CA PRO A 142 10.42 -4.09 -3.06
C PRO A 142 11.84 -3.92 -2.49
N ASP A 143 12.47 -2.74 -2.58
CA ASP A 143 13.74 -2.49 -1.86
C ASP A 143 13.49 -2.68 -0.35
N PRO A 144 14.35 -3.40 0.38
CA PRO A 144 14.17 -3.62 1.80
C PRO A 144 14.46 -2.39 2.66
N THR A 145 15.10 -1.34 2.11
CA THR A 145 15.56 -0.18 2.88
C THR A 145 14.45 0.51 3.68
N PRO A 146 13.26 0.84 3.10
CA PRO A 146 12.19 1.47 3.89
C PRO A 146 11.66 0.55 5.00
N VAL A 147 11.57 -0.75 4.75
CA VAL A 147 11.16 -1.75 5.75
C VAL A 147 12.16 -1.80 6.89
N GLN A 148 13.47 -1.90 6.59
CA GLN A 148 14.54 -1.92 7.59
C GLN A 148 14.63 -0.63 8.40
N SER A 149 14.28 0.51 7.79
CA SER A 149 14.22 1.80 8.49
C SER A 149 13.14 1.80 9.56
N VAL A 150 11.93 1.33 9.23
CA VAL A 150 10.84 1.21 10.20
C VAL A 150 11.17 0.16 11.28
N MET A 151 11.75 -0.98 10.92
CA MET A 151 12.22 -1.98 11.90
C MET A 151 13.23 -1.38 12.87
N SER A 152 14.12 -0.51 12.40
CA SER A 152 15.12 0.16 13.24
C SER A 152 14.46 1.14 14.20
N GLU A 153 13.46 1.89 13.75
CA GLU A 153 12.69 2.82 14.59
C GLU A 153 11.89 2.09 15.68
N LEU A 154 11.28 0.96 15.33
CA LEU A 154 10.60 0.06 16.28
C LEU A 154 11.57 -0.66 17.23
N GLY A 155 12.88 -0.61 16.98
CA GLY A 155 13.87 -1.31 17.81
C GLY A 155 13.93 -2.82 17.59
N VAL A 156 13.34 -3.32 16.50
CA VAL A 156 13.22 -4.76 16.19
C VAL A 156 14.19 -5.24 15.10
N ALA A 157 15.03 -4.37 14.56
CA ALA A 157 15.97 -4.70 13.49
C ALA A 157 17.04 -5.73 13.87
N HIS A 158 17.21 -6.00 15.15
CA HIS A 158 18.22 -6.91 15.69
C HIS A 158 17.59 -7.88 16.70
N ASN A 159 18.29 -8.99 17.00
CA ASN A 159 17.93 -9.97 18.05
C ASN A 159 17.01 -11.13 17.64
N GLY A 160 16.89 -11.43 16.34
CA GLY A 160 16.15 -12.62 15.88
C GLY A 160 14.65 -12.52 16.06
N HIS A 161 14.09 -11.30 16.11
CA HIS A 161 12.65 -11.07 16.09
C HIS A 161 12.04 -11.64 14.81
N GLN A 162 10.92 -12.31 14.94
CA GLN A 162 10.10 -12.76 13.82
C GLN A 162 9.07 -11.70 13.51
N GLY A 163 9.12 -11.14 12.32
CA GLY A 163 8.19 -10.10 11.87
C GLY A 163 7.48 -10.47 10.59
N VAL A 164 6.40 -9.78 10.32
CA VAL A 164 5.61 -9.93 9.11
C VAL A 164 5.32 -8.58 8.47
N LEU A 165 5.30 -8.55 7.14
CA LEU A 165 4.77 -7.41 6.38
C LEU A 165 3.53 -7.86 5.62
N ALA A 166 2.40 -7.19 5.87
CA ALA A 166 1.16 -7.40 5.14
C ALA A 166 0.93 -6.26 4.13
N GLY A 167 0.59 -6.62 2.90
CA GLY A 167 0.31 -5.66 1.83
C GLY A 167 -0.44 -6.30 0.66
N ASP A 168 -0.99 -5.47 -0.23
CA ASP A 168 -1.85 -5.92 -1.32
C ASP A 168 -1.09 -6.28 -2.61
N GLY A 169 0.19 -5.95 -2.70
CA GLY A 169 0.96 -6.04 -3.93
C GLY A 169 2.22 -6.89 -3.88
N ALA A 170 2.74 -7.19 -5.07
CA ALA A 170 4.01 -7.91 -5.23
C ALA A 170 5.21 -7.13 -4.62
N ASN A 171 5.11 -5.80 -4.55
CA ASN A 171 6.15 -4.96 -3.98
C ASN A 171 6.27 -5.16 -2.47
N ASP A 172 5.14 -5.35 -1.78
CA ASP A 172 5.09 -5.61 -0.34
C ASP A 172 5.69 -6.96 -0.02
N VAL A 173 5.24 -8.00 -0.74
CA VAL A 173 5.78 -9.35 -0.62
C VAL A 173 7.29 -9.37 -0.89
N GLY A 174 7.73 -8.69 -1.94
CA GLY A 174 9.15 -8.59 -2.27
C GLY A 174 9.95 -7.86 -1.19
N ALA A 175 9.41 -6.77 -0.64
CA ALA A 175 10.06 -6.01 0.42
C ALA A 175 10.18 -6.83 1.72
N ALA A 176 9.12 -7.56 2.08
CA ALA A 176 9.13 -8.48 3.22
C ALA A 176 10.27 -9.50 3.09
N TRP A 177 10.29 -10.26 2.02
CA TRP A 177 11.31 -11.29 1.79
C TRP A 177 12.73 -10.73 1.71
N ASN A 178 12.90 -9.57 1.05
CA ASN A 178 14.21 -8.91 0.95
C ASN A 178 14.69 -8.36 2.31
N ALA A 179 13.77 -8.06 3.22
CA ALA A 179 14.08 -7.66 4.60
C ALA A 179 14.20 -8.85 5.56
N GLY A 180 13.92 -10.08 5.11
CA GLY A 180 13.97 -11.30 5.93
C GLY A 180 12.73 -11.52 6.79
N LEU A 181 11.59 -10.96 6.38
CA LEU A 181 10.29 -11.10 7.03
C LEU A 181 9.40 -12.10 6.29
N ASP A 182 8.41 -12.64 6.99
CA ASP A 182 7.29 -13.31 6.34
C ASP A 182 6.38 -12.28 5.65
N ALA A 183 5.69 -12.71 4.59
CA ALA A 183 4.82 -11.87 3.78
C ALA A 183 3.38 -12.36 3.82
N ILE A 184 2.45 -11.48 4.18
CA ILE A 184 1.00 -11.70 4.01
C ILE A 184 0.54 -10.90 2.79
N HIS A 185 0.13 -11.60 1.73
CA HIS A 185 -0.56 -10.96 0.61
C HIS A 185 -2.04 -10.82 0.92
N VAL A 186 -2.50 -9.58 1.08
CA VAL A 186 -3.91 -9.23 1.32
C VAL A 186 -4.59 -8.96 -0.02
N GLU A 187 -5.37 -9.90 -0.54
CA GLU A 187 -5.95 -9.83 -1.88
C GLU A 187 -7.30 -9.11 -1.87
N ARG A 188 -7.31 -7.77 -1.75
CA ARG A 188 -8.54 -6.95 -1.81
C ARG A 188 -9.17 -6.96 -3.21
N VAL A 189 -8.35 -6.96 -4.24
CA VAL A 189 -8.81 -7.09 -5.63
C VAL A 189 -8.82 -8.55 -6.02
N GLY A 190 -9.97 -9.06 -6.44
CA GLY A 190 -10.14 -10.47 -6.78
C GLY A 190 -9.13 -10.96 -7.82
N HIS A 191 -8.68 -12.20 -7.66
CA HIS A 191 -7.67 -12.83 -8.52
C HIS A 191 -8.00 -12.77 -10.01
N GLU A 192 -9.27 -12.84 -10.37
CA GLU A 192 -9.77 -12.76 -11.74
C GLU A 192 -9.56 -11.40 -12.42
N ARG A 193 -9.29 -10.35 -11.63
CA ARG A 193 -9.02 -8.99 -12.14
C ARG A 193 -7.54 -8.71 -12.34
N ARG A 194 -6.64 -9.51 -11.75
CA ARG A 194 -5.19 -9.31 -11.81
C ARG A 194 -4.58 -9.96 -13.05
N GLY A 195 -3.62 -9.28 -13.66
CA GLY A 195 -2.81 -9.81 -14.76
C GLY A 195 -1.64 -10.68 -14.30
N GLN A 196 -1.39 -10.75 -12.98
CA GLN A 196 -0.32 -11.54 -12.38
C GLN A 196 -0.78 -12.19 -11.06
N CYS A 197 -0.16 -13.29 -10.72
CA CYS A 197 -0.36 -13.93 -9.42
C CYS A 197 0.67 -13.38 -8.42
N VAL A 198 0.19 -12.92 -7.26
CA VAL A 198 1.05 -12.55 -6.13
C VAL A 198 0.97 -13.65 -5.09
N LEU A 199 2.12 -14.17 -4.66
CA LEU A 199 2.23 -15.20 -3.64
C LEU A 199 3.04 -14.64 -2.48
N GLY A 200 2.48 -14.72 -1.28
CA GLY A 200 3.18 -14.51 -0.01
C GLY A 200 3.42 -15.83 0.70
N ASP A 201 3.99 -15.79 1.90
CA ASP A 201 4.02 -16.95 2.81
C ASP A 201 2.58 -17.29 3.22
N TYR A 202 1.76 -16.25 3.34
CA TYR A 202 0.31 -16.35 3.50
C TYR A 202 -0.41 -15.50 2.44
N ARG A 203 -1.62 -15.92 2.10
CA ARG A 203 -2.50 -15.18 1.20
C ARG A 203 -3.91 -15.21 1.76
N VAL A 204 -4.46 -14.03 2.01
CA VAL A 204 -5.79 -13.85 2.58
C VAL A 204 -6.59 -12.83 1.75
N ARG A 205 -7.91 -12.90 1.82
CA ARG A 205 -8.81 -11.90 1.24
C ARG A 205 -9.29 -10.88 2.28
N SER A 206 -9.21 -11.30 3.54
CA SER A 206 -9.56 -10.51 4.71
C SER A 206 -8.61 -10.87 5.84
N PHE A 207 -8.27 -9.91 6.67
CA PHE A 207 -7.51 -10.16 7.90
C PHE A 207 -8.27 -11.09 8.87
N ASP A 208 -9.60 -11.19 8.78
CA ASP A 208 -10.39 -12.16 9.55
C ASP A 208 -9.97 -13.62 9.32
N GLU A 209 -9.27 -13.92 8.22
CA GLU A 209 -8.77 -15.26 7.92
C GLU A 209 -7.51 -15.64 8.71
N LEU A 210 -6.90 -14.68 9.46
CA LEU A 210 -5.66 -14.88 10.22
C LEU A 210 -5.89 -15.47 11.60
N SER A 211 -7.11 -15.35 12.14
CA SER A 211 -7.55 -15.84 13.45
C SER A 211 -7.89 -17.34 13.46
#